data_e613b4b317a458e9e7deedc9be28b5f3
#
_entry.id   e613b4b317a458e9e7deedc9be28b5f3
#
_cell.length_a   1.000
_cell.length_b   1.000
_cell.length_c   1.000
_cell.angle_alpha   90.00
_cell.angle_beta   90.00
_cell.angle_gamma   90.00
#
_symmetry.space_group_name_H-M   'P 1'
#
loop_
_entity.id
_entity.type
_entity.pdbx_description
1 polymer ?
#
loop_
_entity_poly.entity_id
_entity_poly.type
_entity_poly.pdbx_seq_one_letter_code
_entity_poly.pdbx_strand_id
1 'polypeptide(L)'
;MSNPSRHLSVDEVSQLVEAHFPQVQEGNGRVSIERLEADETVARMAHDDRVIRPGGTVSGPAMFKLADFAVYAAILGRLGTAGLQAVTTNMTINFLSRPQPADLIARARLMKVGRRLAIAEVKLYSQGSAQIVAHATSTYALPPPALRG
;
A
#
# COMPACT_ATOMS: atom_id res chain seq x y z
N MET A 1 -2.47 -19.22 19.11
CA MET A 1 -3.76 -18.75 18.61
C MET A 1 -3.68 -17.26 18.32
N SER A 2 -3.91 -16.84 17.09
CA SER A 2 -3.90 -15.42 16.78
C SER A 2 -5.17 -14.78 17.33
N ASN A 3 -5.03 -13.63 17.99
CA ASN A 3 -6.17 -12.83 18.37
C ASN A 3 -6.70 -12.12 17.11
N PRO A 4 -7.89 -12.47 16.61
CA PRO A 4 -8.39 -11.90 15.36
C PRO A 4 -8.64 -10.37 15.43
N SER A 5 -8.67 -9.82 16.63
CA SER A 5 -8.81 -8.37 16.80
C SER A 5 -7.47 -7.65 16.91
N ARG A 6 -6.36 -8.39 16.96
CA ARG A 6 -5.02 -7.80 17.08
C ARG A 6 -4.51 -7.34 15.71
N HIS A 7 -4.22 -6.07 15.62
CA HIS A 7 -3.58 -5.49 14.45
C HIS A 7 -2.07 -5.77 14.51
N LEU A 8 -1.47 -6.20 13.40
CA LEU A 8 -0.03 -6.48 13.37
C LEU A 8 0.76 -5.17 13.36
N SER A 9 1.98 -5.26 13.88
CA SER A 9 2.93 -4.14 13.87
C SER A 9 3.59 -3.96 12.51
N VAL A 10 4.25 -2.82 12.31
CA VAL A 10 5.07 -2.56 11.12
C VAL A 10 6.10 -3.68 10.92
N ASP A 11 6.81 -4.07 11.98
CA ASP A 11 7.84 -5.10 11.88
C ASP A 11 7.24 -6.45 11.48
N GLU A 12 6.11 -6.82 12.07
CA GLU A 12 5.45 -8.08 11.75
C GLU A 12 5.00 -8.13 10.29
N VAL A 13 4.39 -7.07 9.79
CA VAL A 13 3.95 -7.03 8.38
C VAL A 13 5.14 -6.96 7.44
N SER A 14 6.17 -6.19 7.78
CA SER A 14 7.38 -6.10 6.97
C SER A 14 8.06 -7.47 6.84
N GLN A 15 8.10 -8.25 7.91
CA GLN A 15 8.65 -9.61 7.89
C GLN A 15 7.81 -10.55 7.03
N LEU A 16 6.47 -10.43 7.08
CA LEU A 16 5.60 -11.24 6.22
C LEU A 16 5.84 -10.92 4.75
N VAL A 17 5.96 -9.66 4.39
CA VAL A 17 6.22 -9.25 3.00
C VAL A 17 7.58 -9.76 2.55
N GLU A 18 8.61 -9.60 3.38
CA GLU A 18 9.96 -10.06 3.05
C GLU A 18 10.01 -11.58 2.84
N ALA A 19 9.30 -12.33 3.67
CA ALA A 19 9.30 -13.79 3.61
C ALA A 19 8.46 -14.35 2.45
N HIS A 20 7.33 -13.70 2.13
CA HIS A 20 6.34 -14.26 1.20
C HIS A 20 6.17 -13.48 -0.09
N PHE A 21 6.58 -12.22 -0.13
CA PHE A 21 6.46 -11.38 -1.33
C PHE A 21 7.67 -10.46 -1.50
N PRO A 22 8.89 -11.02 -1.53
CA PRO A 22 10.09 -10.16 -1.70
C PRO A 22 10.12 -9.46 -3.06
N GLN A 23 9.37 -9.96 -4.05
CA GLN A 23 9.32 -9.39 -5.39
C GLN A 23 8.84 -7.94 -5.41
N VAL A 24 8.14 -7.49 -4.38
CA VAL A 24 7.67 -6.11 -4.30
C VAL A 24 8.84 -5.12 -4.29
N GLN A 25 10.03 -5.56 -3.87
CA GLN A 25 11.23 -4.72 -3.88
C GLN A 25 12.03 -4.79 -5.19
N GLU A 26 11.63 -5.67 -6.09
CA GLU A 26 12.29 -5.80 -7.39
C GLU A 26 11.85 -4.68 -8.32
N GLY A 27 12.74 -4.32 -9.25
CA GLY A 27 12.47 -3.26 -10.19
C GLY A 27 12.64 -1.87 -9.57
N ASN A 28 11.88 -0.91 -10.08
CA ASN A 28 12.03 0.49 -9.72
C ASN A 28 11.15 0.84 -8.52
N GLY A 29 11.72 1.60 -7.57
CA GLY A 29 10.99 2.12 -6.43
C GLY A 29 10.92 1.15 -5.27
N ARG A 30 11.81 1.30 -4.31
CA ARG A 30 11.77 0.51 -3.07
C ARG A 30 10.68 1.04 -2.15
N VAL A 31 9.89 0.13 -1.59
CA VAL A 31 8.77 0.49 -0.73
C VAL A 31 9.01 0.01 0.70
N SER A 32 8.49 0.77 1.65
CA SER A 32 8.56 0.43 3.07
C SER A 32 7.29 0.88 3.77
N ILE A 33 7.01 0.27 4.93
CA ILE A 33 5.88 0.64 5.77
C ILE A 33 6.40 1.54 6.88
N GLU A 34 5.82 2.74 7.03
CA GLU A 34 6.21 3.66 8.09
C GLU A 34 5.29 3.58 9.29
N ARG A 35 4.00 3.41 9.07
CA ARG A 35 3.01 3.38 10.13
C ARG A 35 1.89 2.43 9.76
N LEU A 36 1.42 1.69 10.72
CA LEU A 36 0.40 0.68 10.51
C LEU A 36 -0.56 0.69 11.70
N GLU A 37 -1.60 1.51 11.57
CA GLU A 37 -2.63 1.65 12.60
C GLU A 37 -3.97 1.19 12.04
N ALA A 38 -4.94 0.97 12.92
CA ALA A 38 -6.25 0.45 12.53
C ALA A 38 -6.96 1.36 11.54
N ASP A 39 -6.74 2.67 11.64
CA ASP A 39 -7.44 3.67 10.83
C ASP A 39 -6.58 4.23 9.68
N GLU A 40 -5.26 4.01 9.70
CA GLU A 40 -4.40 4.54 8.64
C GLU A 40 -3.12 3.73 8.53
N THR A 41 -2.72 3.45 7.29
CA THR A 41 -1.43 2.85 6.95
C THR A 41 -0.65 3.85 6.12
N VAL A 42 0.60 4.09 6.51
CA VAL A 42 1.50 4.99 5.78
C VAL A 42 2.65 4.17 5.20
N ALA A 43 2.83 4.26 3.90
CA ALA A 43 3.91 3.60 3.17
C ALA A 43 4.74 4.65 2.45
N ARG A 44 6.00 4.33 2.20
CA ARG A 44 6.96 5.21 1.56
C ARG A 44 7.62 4.51 0.38
N MET A 45 7.83 5.26 -0.69
CA MET A 45 8.72 4.85 -1.78
C MET A 45 9.90 5.80 -1.79
N ALA A 46 11.11 5.26 -1.61
CA ALA A 46 12.32 6.05 -1.63
C ALA A 46 12.52 6.68 -3.01
N HIS A 47 13.04 7.91 -3.03
CA HIS A 47 13.39 8.58 -4.28
C HIS A 47 14.45 7.76 -5.02
N ASP A 48 14.21 7.55 -6.33
CA ASP A 48 15.09 6.75 -7.17
C ASP A 48 14.96 7.30 -8.59
N ASP A 49 16.10 7.60 -9.21
CA ASP A 49 16.12 8.15 -10.58
C ASP A 49 15.42 7.22 -11.57
N ARG A 50 15.38 5.92 -11.30
CA ARG A 50 14.73 4.94 -12.18
C ARG A 50 13.20 5.09 -12.21
N VAL A 51 12.59 5.79 -11.26
CA VAL A 51 11.14 6.05 -11.27
C VAL A 51 10.80 7.44 -11.77
N ILE A 52 11.81 8.23 -12.12
CA ILE A 52 11.66 9.59 -12.64
C ILE A 52 11.46 9.53 -14.15
N ARG A 53 10.44 10.21 -14.64
CA ARG A 53 10.14 10.32 -16.05
C ARG A 53 10.72 11.63 -16.62
N PRO A 54 10.76 11.79 -17.96
CA PRO A 54 11.11 13.08 -18.55
C PRO A 54 10.28 14.22 -17.96
N GLY A 55 10.97 15.30 -17.58
CA GLY A 55 10.34 16.42 -16.85
C GLY A 55 10.65 16.42 -15.37
N GLY A 56 11.34 15.40 -14.85
CA GLY A 56 11.80 15.34 -13.46
C GLY A 56 10.74 14.94 -12.45
N THR A 57 9.65 14.32 -12.90
CA THR A 57 8.56 13.90 -12.00
C THR A 57 8.56 12.40 -11.79
N VAL A 58 8.04 11.96 -10.64
CA VAL A 58 7.85 10.53 -10.36
C VAL A 58 6.81 9.97 -11.32
N SER A 59 7.07 8.79 -11.86
CA SER A 59 6.22 8.18 -12.89
C SER A 59 4.88 7.70 -12.32
N GLY A 60 3.85 7.66 -13.18
CA GLY A 60 2.54 7.12 -12.83
C GLY A 60 2.58 5.68 -12.35
N PRO A 61 3.30 4.77 -13.05
CA PRO A 61 3.44 3.39 -12.57
C PRO A 61 4.05 3.27 -11.18
N ALA A 62 5.01 4.13 -10.83
CA ALA A 62 5.60 4.13 -9.48
C ALA A 62 4.56 4.54 -8.44
N MET A 63 3.75 5.56 -8.74
CA MET A 63 2.67 5.98 -7.84
C MET A 63 1.62 4.87 -7.67
N PHE A 64 1.28 4.18 -8.76
CA PHE A 64 0.36 3.05 -8.71
C PHE A 64 0.91 1.94 -7.82
N LYS A 65 2.18 1.60 -7.98
CA LYS A 65 2.85 0.56 -7.18
C LYS A 65 2.78 0.88 -5.69
N LEU A 66 3.10 2.12 -5.32
CA LEU A 66 3.09 2.51 -3.90
C LEU A 66 1.68 2.48 -3.32
N ALA A 67 0.69 2.97 -4.07
CA ALA A 67 -0.70 2.93 -3.64
C ALA A 67 -1.16 1.49 -3.39
N ASP A 68 -0.86 0.60 -4.31
CA ASP A 68 -1.23 -0.81 -4.22
C ASP A 68 -0.54 -1.48 -3.03
N PHE A 69 0.74 -1.21 -2.84
CA PHE A 69 1.51 -1.75 -1.71
C PHE A 69 0.91 -1.27 -0.37
N ALA A 70 0.53 0.00 -0.27
CA ALA A 70 -0.02 0.54 0.97
C ALA A 70 -1.33 -0.16 1.35
N VAL A 71 -2.18 -0.47 0.38
CA VAL A 71 -3.44 -1.20 0.62
C VAL A 71 -3.13 -2.63 1.06
N TYR A 72 -2.22 -3.30 0.38
CA TYR A 72 -1.82 -4.66 0.75
C TYR A 72 -1.29 -4.70 2.19
N ALA A 73 -0.42 -3.76 2.55
CA ALA A 73 0.11 -3.66 3.91
C ALA A 73 -1.02 -3.45 4.93
N ALA A 74 -1.99 -2.60 4.61
CA ALA A 74 -3.14 -2.37 5.48
C ALA A 74 -3.94 -3.66 5.70
N ILE A 75 -4.15 -4.44 4.64
CA ILE A 75 -4.84 -5.73 4.73
C ILE A 75 -4.07 -6.71 5.60
N LEU A 76 -2.75 -6.81 5.42
CA LEU A 76 -1.92 -7.68 6.24
C LEU A 76 -1.94 -7.26 7.71
N GLY A 77 -1.95 -5.96 7.98
CA GLY A 77 -2.07 -5.46 9.35
C GLY A 77 -3.35 -5.94 10.02
N ARG A 78 -4.43 -5.99 9.25
CA ARG A 78 -5.75 -6.37 9.74
C ARG A 78 -5.95 -7.87 9.83
N LEU A 79 -5.51 -8.63 8.82
CA LEU A 79 -5.80 -10.06 8.68
C LEU A 79 -4.61 -10.96 8.98
N GLY A 80 -3.41 -10.41 9.11
CA GLY A 80 -2.20 -11.21 9.33
C GLY A 80 -1.92 -12.11 8.13
N THR A 81 -1.40 -13.31 8.39
CA THR A 81 -1.07 -14.28 7.33
C THR A 81 -2.25 -14.63 6.47
N ALA A 82 -3.47 -14.53 7.00
CA ALA A 82 -4.68 -14.78 6.23
C ALA A 82 -4.83 -13.80 5.06
N GLY A 83 -4.22 -12.63 5.12
CA GLY A 83 -4.27 -11.64 4.04
C GLY A 83 -3.24 -11.83 2.93
N LEU A 84 -2.29 -12.75 3.09
CA LEU A 84 -1.19 -12.90 2.10
C LEU A 84 -1.69 -13.23 0.70
N GLN A 85 -2.78 -13.95 0.57
CA GLN A 85 -3.34 -14.32 -0.73
C GLN A 85 -4.36 -13.32 -1.27
N ALA A 86 -4.56 -12.21 -0.58
CA ALA A 86 -5.43 -11.15 -1.09
C ALA A 86 -4.83 -10.56 -2.37
N VAL A 87 -5.69 -10.30 -3.36
CA VAL A 87 -5.24 -9.81 -4.66
C VAL A 87 -6.05 -8.58 -5.06
N THR A 88 -5.37 -7.65 -5.73
CA THR A 88 -6.03 -6.48 -6.30
C THR A 88 -6.96 -6.90 -7.43
N THR A 89 -8.23 -6.52 -7.34
CA THR A 89 -9.17 -6.74 -8.43
C THR A 89 -9.41 -5.48 -9.23
N ASN A 90 -9.27 -4.32 -8.60
CA ASN A 90 -9.47 -3.03 -9.25
C ASN A 90 -8.74 -1.94 -8.48
N MET A 91 -8.14 -1.01 -9.22
CA MET A 91 -7.66 0.25 -8.66
C MET A 91 -7.90 1.34 -9.68
N THR A 92 -8.59 2.39 -9.22
CA THR A 92 -8.76 3.61 -9.98
C THR A 92 -7.90 4.68 -9.35
N ILE A 93 -6.97 5.23 -10.12
CA ILE A 93 -6.07 6.28 -9.65
C ILE A 93 -6.23 7.51 -10.51
N ASN A 94 -6.30 8.67 -9.87
CA ASN A 94 -6.36 9.97 -10.52
C ASN A 94 -5.11 10.76 -10.12
N PHE A 95 -4.37 11.21 -11.12
CA PHE A 95 -3.16 12.01 -10.92
C PHE A 95 -3.59 13.47 -10.91
N LEU A 96 -3.41 14.13 -9.76
CA LEU A 96 -3.98 15.44 -9.50
C LEU A 96 -2.97 16.57 -9.64
N SER A 97 -1.71 16.31 -9.29
CA SER A 97 -0.66 17.30 -9.43
C SER A 97 0.68 16.60 -9.62
N ARG A 98 1.67 17.38 -10.08
CA ARG A 98 2.99 16.85 -10.38
C ARG A 98 3.76 16.58 -9.08
N PRO A 99 4.21 15.34 -8.82
CA PRO A 99 5.01 15.07 -7.63
C PRO A 99 6.41 15.69 -7.75
N GLN A 100 6.96 16.06 -6.60
CA GLN A 100 8.31 16.56 -6.49
C GLN A 100 9.31 15.39 -6.68
N PRO A 101 10.58 15.67 -7.08
CA PRO A 101 11.63 14.66 -7.09
C PRO A 101 12.10 14.37 -5.66
N ALA A 102 11.27 13.67 -4.90
CA ALA A 102 11.44 13.37 -3.48
C ALA A 102 10.80 12.02 -3.19
N ASP A 103 10.99 11.52 -1.97
CA ASP A 103 10.27 10.32 -1.54
C ASP A 103 8.77 10.54 -1.70
N LEU A 104 8.07 9.46 -2.02
CA LEU A 104 6.62 9.48 -2.20
C LEU A 104 5.97 8.83 -0.98
N ILE A 105 4.92 9.45 -0.47
CA ILE A 105 4.21 8.96 0.72
C ILE A 105 2.79 8.58 0.32
N ALA A 106 2.36 7.38 0.70
CA ALA A 106 0.99 6.93 0.53
C ALA A 106 0.32 6.77 1.89
N ARG A 107 -0.87 7.34 2.02
CA ARG A 107 -1.72 7.18 3.19
C ARG A 107 -2.96 6.40 2.76
N ALA A 108 -3.08 5.17 3.28
CA ALA A 108 -4.16 4.28 2.92
C ALA A 108 -5.09 4.08 4.10
N ARG A 109 -6.38 3.98 3.80
CA ARG A 109 -7.40 3.69 4.78
C ARG A 109 -8.33 2.61 4.24
N LEU A 110 -8.51 1.55 5.01
CA LEU A 110 -9.51 0.53 4.68
C LEU A 110 -10.89 1.08 4.99
N MET A 111 -11.72 1.23 3.97
CA MET A 111 -13.08 1.76 4.10
C MET A 111 -14.04 0.68 4.52
N LYS A 112 -13.81 -0.54 4.04
CA LYS A 112 -14.65 -1.69 4.34
C LYS A 112 -13.83 -2.97 4.18
N VAL A 113 -13.93 -3.85 5.16
CA VAL A 113 -13.38 -5.20 5.08
C VAL A 113 -14.53 -6.16 5.28
N GLY A 114 -14.99 -6.75 4.18
CA GLY A 114 -16.07 -7.72 4.19
C GLY A 114 -15.54 -9.15 4.20
N ARG A 115 -16.42 -10.06 3.86
CA ARG A 115 -16.07 -11.49 3.82
C ARG A 115 -15.20 -11.84 2.61
N ARG A 116 -15.40 -11.14 1.49
CA ARG A 116 -14.72 -11.44 0.22
C ARG A 116 -13.96 -10.26 -0.36
N LEU A 117 -14.29 -9.05 0.04
CA LEU A 117 -13.71 -7.85 -0.54
C LEU A 117 -13.26 -6.90 0.55
N ALA A 118 -12.13 -6.24 0.29
CA ALA A 118 -11.68 -5.08 1.04
C ALA A 118 -11.66 -3.88 0.09
N ILE A 119 -12.15 -2.75 0.56
CA ILE A 119 -12.21 -1.52 -0.21
C ILE A 119 -11.40 -0.47 0.53
N ALA A 120 -10.51 0.20 -0.17
CA ALA A 120 -9.59 1.17 0.42
C ALA A 120 -9.53 2.45 -0.39
N GLU A 121 -9.15 3.52 0.31
CA GLU A 121 -8.81 4.81 -0.28
C GLU A 121 -7.34 5.09 0.00
N VAL A 122 -6.63 5.68 -0.96
CA VAL A 122 -5.22 6.06 -0.82
C VAL A 122 -5.04 7.48 -1.30
N LYS A 123 -4.30 8.27 -0.53
CA LYS A 123 -3.85 9.60 -0.92
C LYS A 123 -2.34 9.58 -0.99
N LEU A 124 -1.77 10.15 -2.06
CA LEU A 124 -0.33 10.18 -2.26
C LEU A 124 0.18 11.61 -2.19
N TYR A 125 1.37 11.75 -1.59
CA TYR A 125 2.03 13.05 -1.36
C TYR A 125 3.51 12.92 -1.67
N SER A 126 4.14 14.01 -2.09
CA SER A 126 5.59 14.12 -2.03
C SER A 126 6.00 14.39 -0.59
N GLN A 127 7.13 13.80 -0.16
CA GLN A 127 7.65 14.06 1.18
C GLN A 127 7.82 15.57 1.39
N GLY A 128 7.35 16.07 2.52
CA GLY A 128 7.46 17.47 2.89
C GLY A 128 6.38 18.38 2.32
N SER A 129 5.42 17.83 1.55
CA SER A 129 4.33 18.60 0.96
C SER A 129 2.98 18.07 1.45
N ALA A 130 2.05 18.99 1.71
CA ALA A 130 0.67 18.63 2.07
C ALA A 130 -0.23 18.52 0.83
N GLN A 131 0.30 18.81 -0.36
CA GLN A 131 -0.48 18.77 -1.59
C GLN A 131 -0.67 17.32 -2.06
N ILE A 132 -1.90 16.93 -2.31
CA ILE A 132 -2.20 15.59 -2.84
C ILE A 132 -1.77 15.52 -4.29
N VAL A 133 -0.88 14.57 -4.61
CA VAL A 133 -0.41 14.38 -5.97
C VAL A 133 -1.22 13.34 -6.72
N ALA A 134 -1.85 12.39 -6.00
CA ALA A 134 -2.74 11.39 -6.58
C ALA A 134 -3.72 10.89 -5.53
N HIS A 135 -4.86 10.40 -6.02
CA HIS A 135 -5.91 9.79 -5.20
C HIS A 135 -6.31 8.49 -5.85
N ALA A 136 -6.44 7.43 -5.06
CA ALA A 136 -6.85 6.13 -5.56
C ALA A 136 -7.93 5.52 -4.69
N THR A 137 -8.78 4.71 -5.34
CA THR A 137 -9.66 3.77 -4.66
C THR A 137 -9.30 2.38 -5.17
N SER A 138 -9.30 1.40 -4.26
CA SER A 138 -8.87 0.05 -4.59
C SER A 138 -9.80 -0.97 -3.98
N THR A 139 -10.01 -2.06 -4.71
CA THR A 139 -10.73 -3.23 -4.23
C THR A 139 -9.82 -4.44 -4.30
N TYR A 140 -9.73 -5.16 -3.19
CA TYR A 140 -9.01 -6.43 -3.10
C TYR A 140 -9.99 -7.56 -2.89
N ALA A 141 -9.75 -8.69 -3.57
CA ALA A 141 -10.41 -9.94 -3.25
C ALA A 141 -9.66 -10.60 -2.10
N LEU A 142 -10.40 -10.94 -1.06
CA LEU A 142 -9.86 -11.60 0.12
C LEU A 142 -10.00 -13.11 -0.02
N PRO A 143 -9.09 -13.90 0.57
CA PRO A 143 -9.26 -15.35 0.61
C PRO A 143 -10.57 -15.68 1.33
N PRO A 144 -11.21 -16.83 0.98
CA PRO A 144 -12.47 -17.24 1.62
C PRO A 144 -12.34 -17.25 3.14
N PRO A 145 -13.40 -16.89 3.88
CA PRO A 145 -13.35 -16.87 5.36
C PRO A 145 -12.86 -18.16 5.99
N ALA A 146 -13.16 -19.32 5.36
CA ALA A 146 -12.70 -20.61 5.83
C ALA A 146 -11.16 -20.74 5.82
N LEU A 147 -10.47 -19.98 4.96
CA LEU A 147 -9.00 -19.98 4.87
C LEU A 147 -8.38 -18.87 5.73
N ARG A 148 -9.20 -18.02 6.33
CA ARG A 148 -8.70 -16.93 7.17
C ARG A 148 -8.61 -17.31 8.65
N GLY A 149 -8.89 -18.54 8.92
CA GLY A 149 -8.72 -19.12 10.22
C GLY A 149 -9.67 -18.86 11.26
#